data_7c98be2445e88d573bce2bee14582f1a
#
_entry.id   7c98be2445e88d573bce2bee14582f1a
#
_cell.length_a   1.000
_cell.length_b   1.000
_cell.length_c   1.000
_cell.angle_alpha   90.00
_cell.angle_beta   90.00
_cell.angle_gamma   90.00
#
_symmetry.space_group_name_H-M   'P 1'
#
loop_
_entity.id
_entity.type
_entity.pdbx_description
1 polymer ?
#
loop_
_entity_poly.entity_id
_entity_poly.type
_entity_poly.pdbx_seq_one_letter_code
_entity_poly.pdbx_strand_id
1 'polypeptide(L)'
;MIGTALSLATLTGAVTSESSAQTFIGRQAPTLKSDLMTPEALWAMGRIGSVQANAAGTQAVYAVTYYSVAENKSHSVLYLLDLKTKQSQRLTTSTHSESGAVWIKVGNEEQIAYLSAESGSNQLWVMKSDGSHRRQISHEADDVQDFLFSPDSKRVILVKEVAQHTAIAPKEEDLPKATGMVINDLMYKHWDQYVTTAPHPFLADFDGTKVTVDVDLLEGEPFESPMMPFGGNEQLAWSPDSRQIAYTCRKKVGRDYATSTDSDIFLYDIASKTTRNLCKPEGWTAPSESDYTRSLQNQPVN
;
A
#
# COMPACT_ATOMS: atom_id res chain seq x y z
N MET A 1 -58.45 -40.41 25.69
CA MET A 1 -57.72 -39.14 25.59
C MET A 1 -56.50 -39.40 24.75
N ILE A 2 -56.54 -38.96 23.48
CA ILE A 2 -55.51 -39.16 22.49
C ILE A 2 -54.76 -37.80 22.38
N GLY A 3 -53.48 -37.77 22.82
CA GLY A 3 -52.64 -36.60 22.72
C GLY A 3 -51.88 -36.60 21.42
N THR A 4 -52.15 -35.65 20.55
CA THR A 4 -51.47 -35.42 19.29
C THR A 4 -50.23 -34.56 19.56
N ALA A 5 -49.03 -35.11 19.29
CA ALA A 5 -47.79 -34.36 19.35
C ALA A 5 -47.55 -33.63 18.01
N LEU A 6 -47.48 -32.33 18.07
CA LEU A 6 -47.13 -31.48 16.92
C LEU A 6 -45.59 -31.41 16.80
N SER A 7 -45.07 -31.98 15.74
CA SER A 7 -43.63 -31.88 15.41
C SER A 7 -43.36 -30.55 14.67
N LEU A 8 -42.55 -29.69 15.28
CA LEU A 8 -42.09 -28.45 14.69
C LEU A 8 -40.81 -28.74 13.89
N ALA A 9 -40.93 -28.76 12.58
CA ALA A 9 -39.77 -28.87 11.70
C ALA A 9 -39.11 -27.48 11.52
N THR A 10 -37.94 -27.31 12.09
CA THR A 10 -37.10 -26.13 11.85
C THR A 10 -36.39 -26.31 10.51
N LEU A 11 -36.81 -25.53 9.50
CA LEU A 11 -36.03 -25.35 8.26
C LEU A 11 -34.81 -24.46 8.56
N THR A 12 -33.66 -25.06 8.75
CA THR A 12 -32.36 -24.34 8.65
C THR A 12 -32.01 -24.24 7.19
N GLY A 13 -32.34 -23.09 6.59
CA GLY A 13 -31.84 -22.73 5.28
C GLY A 13 -30.34 -22.46 5.39
N ALA A 14 -29.51 -23.37 4.93
CA ALA A 14 -28.10 -23.14 4.70
C ALA A 14 -27.99 -22.13 3.53
N VAL A 15 -27.62 -20.90 3.83
CA VAL A 15 -27.16 -19.94 2.81
C VAL A 15 -25.80 -20.43 2.36
N THR A 16 -25.76 -21.19 1.28
CA THR A 16 -24.52 -21.48 0.57
C THR A 16 -24.10 -20.18 -0.11
N SER A 17 -23.11 -19.49 0.46
CA SER A 17 -22.39 -18.47 -0.28
C SER A 17 -21.67 -19.18 -1.44
N GLU A 18 -22.21 -19.08 -2.63
CA GLU A 18 -21.45 -19.43 -3.85
C GLU A 18 -20.23 -18.50 -3.89
N SER A 19 -19.09 -19.01 -3.49
CA SER A 19 -17.81 -18.44 -3.82
C SER A 19 -17.69 -18.50 -5.33
N SER A 20 -18.05 -17.42 -6.02
CA SER A 20 -17.78 -17.29 -7.46
C SER A 20 -16.28 -17.41 -7.64
N ALA A 21 -15.82 -18.48 -8.28
CA ALA A 21 -14.42 -18.65 -8.64
C ALA A 21 -13.98 -17.39 -9.38
N GLN A 22 -12.96 -16.71 -8.86
CA GLN A 22 -12.48 -15.46 -9.43
C GLN A 22 -11.97 -15.74 -10.85
N THR A 23 -12.63 -15.14 -11.85
CA THR A 23 -12.26 -15.32 -13.24
C THR A 23 -10.90 -14.67 -13.51
N PHE A 24 -9.96 -15.41 -14.09
CA PHE A 24 -8.67 -14.87 -14.45
C PHE A 24 -8.80 -13.79 -15.53
N ILE A 25 -8.38 -12.57 -15.20
CA ILE A 25 -8.34 -11.44 -16.13
C ILE A 25 -6.92 -11.36 -16.72
N GLY A 26 -6.80 -11.59 -18.02
CA GLY A 26 -5.54 -11.59 -18.74
C GLY A 26 -5.53 -10.64 -19.93
N ARG A 27 -4.49 -10.75 -20.74
CA ARG A 27 -4.33 -9.98 -21.96
C ARG A 27 -5.51 -10.20 -22.90
N GLN A 28 -6.11 -9.11 -23.34
CA GLN A 28 -7.16 -9.10 -24.36
C GLN A 28 -6.58 -8.67 -25.72
N ALA A 29 -7.16 -9.18 -26.79
CA ALA A 29 -6.83 -8.81 -28.16
C ALA A 29 -8.13 -8.41 -28.87
N PRO A 30 -8.62 -7.18 -28.71
CA PRO A 30 -9.86 -6.74 -29.34
C PRO A 30 -9.68 -6.67 -30.87
N THR A 31 -10.72 -7.04 -31.59
CA THR A 31 -10.78 -6.79 -33.04
C THR A 31 -11.09 -5.32 -33.27
N LEU A 32 -10.10 -4.57 -33.74
CA LEU A 32 -10.27 -3.15 -34.04
C LEU A 32 -10.88 -2.99 -35.45
N LYS A 33 -11.88 -2.12 -35.56
CA LYS A 33 -12.54 -1.79 -36.85
C LYS A 33 -11.82 -0.69 -37.61
N SER A 34 -10.94 0.02 -36.96
CA SER A 34 -10.14 1.13 -37.51
C SER A 34 -8.83 1.27 -36.71
N ASP A 35 -7.94 2.16 -37.14
CA ASP A 35 -6.71 2.56 -36.47
C ASP A 35 -6.92 3.64 -35.39
N LEU A 36 -8.18 4.08 -35.18
CA LEU A 36 -8.52 5.04 -34.15
C LEU A 36 -8.61 4.37 -32.78
N MET A 37 -8.13 5.07 -31.76
CA MET A 37 -8.27 4.64 -30.37
C MET A 37 -9.74 4.65 -29.97
N THR A 38 -10.22 3.51 -29.49
CA THR A 38 -11.57 3.38 -28.91
C THR A 38 -11.48 3.07 -27.41
N PRO A 39 -12.55 3.26 -26.62
CA PRO A 39 -12.57 2.86 -25.22
C PRO A 39 -12.21 1.38 -25.03
N GLU A 40 -12.69 0.48 -25.88
CA GLU A 40 -12.42 -0.96 -25.84
C GLU A 40 -10.92 -1.24 -26.09
N ALA A 41 -10.33 -0.55 -27.08
CA ALA A 41 -8.90 -0.65 -27.35
C ALA A 41 -8.06 -0.19 -26.15
N LEU A 42 -8.44 0.94 -25.52
CA LEU A 42 -7.75 1.48 -24.35
C LEU A 42 -7.81 0.51 -23.15
N TRP A 43 -8.98 -0.06 -22.88
CA TRP A 43 -9.14 -1.01 -21.76
C TRP A 43 -8.52 -2.38 -22.01
N ALA A 44 -8.36 -2.77 -23.26
CA ALA A 44 -7.70 -4.02 -23.63
C ALA A 44 -6.16 -3.97 -23.46
N MET A 45 -5.58 -2.78 -23.37
CA MET A 45 -4.15 -2.63 -23.17
C MET A 45 -3.75 -3.01 -21.74
N GLY A 46 -2.74 -3.87 -21.59
CA GLY A 46 -2.07 -4.09 -20.32
C GLY A 46 -1.25 -2.84 -19.94
N ARG A 47 -1.31 -2.46 -18.66
CA ARG A 47 -0.56 -1.32 -18.13
C ARG A 47 0.63 -1.82 -17.35
N ILE A 48 1.83 -1.41 -17.78
CA ILE A 48 3.07 -1.73 -17.09
C ILE A 48 3.14 -0.87 -15.82
N GLY A 49 3.35 -1.53 -14.70
CA GLY A 49 3.59 -0.89 -13.39
C GLY A 49 5.09 -0.72 -13.10
N SER A 50 5.46 -0.92 -11.82
CA SER A 50 6.85 -0.84 -11.39
C SER A 50 7.75 -1.79 -12.17
N VAL A 51 8.94 -1.31 -12.54
CA VAL A 51 9.98 -2.08 -13.24
C VAL A 51 11.26 -1.97 -12.44
N GLN A 52 11.88 -3.09 -12.09
CA GLN A 52 13.15 -3.10 -11.36
C GLN A 52 14.13 -4.09 -11.97
N ALA A 53 15.35 -3.61 -12.30
CA ALA A 53 16.44 -4.47 -12.74
C ALA A 53 17.13 -5.15 -11.54
N ASN A 54 17.65 -6.36 -11.76
CA ASN A 54 18.50 -7.02 -10.78
C ASN A 54 19.87 -6.32 -10.69
N ALA A 55 20.64 -6.62 -9.64
CA ALA A 55 21.93 -5.99 -9.38
C ALA A 55 22.94 -6.18 -10.53
N ALA A 56 22.87 -7.30 -11.25
CA ALA A 56 23.73 -7.59 -12.41
C ALA A 56 23.31 -6.85 -13.69
N GLY A 57 22.14 -6.19 -13.72
CA GLY A 57 21.60 -5.53 -14.93
C GLY A 57 21.28 -6.50 -16.08
N THR A 58 21.01 -7.77 -15.77
CA THR A 58 20.74 -8.82 -16.76
C THR A 58 19.26 -9.15 -16.91
N GLN A 59 18.49 -8.91 -15.87
CA GLN A 59 17.07 -9.21 -15.80
C GLN A 59 16.31 -8.03 -15.18
N ALA A 60 15.04 -7.87 -15.54
CA ALA A 60 14.13 -6.94 -14.89
C ALA A 60 12.81 -7.65 -14.56
N VAL A 61 12.32 -7.43 -13.34
CA VAL A 61 10.96 -7.81 -12.93
C VAL A 61 10.02 -6.63 -13.12
N TYR A 62 8.81 -6.90 -13.59
CA TYR A 62 7.78 -5.87 -13.76
C TYR A 62 6.38 -6.44 -13.63
N ALA A 63 5.43 -5.58 -13.26
CA ALA A 63 4.03 -5.92 -13.19
C ALA A 63 3.27 -5.46 -14.45
N VAL A 64 2.27 -6.22 -14.87
CA VAL A 64 1.32 -5.80 -15.89
C VAL A 64 -0.10 -5.96 -15.33
N THR A 65 -0.85 -4.88 -15.33
CA THR A 65 -2.26 -4.88 -14.93
C THR A 65 -3.15 -4.98 -16.16
N TYR A 66 -4.03 -5.97 -16.18
CA TYR A 66 -5.07 -6.17 -17.17
C TYR A 66 -6.43 -5.83 -16.59
N TYR A 67 -7.38 -5.45 -17.46
CA TYR A 67 -8.69 -4.97 -17.05
C TYR A 67 -9.80 -5.77 -17.74
N SER A 68 -10.89 -5.97 -17.01
CA SER A 68 -12.15 -6.49 -17.55
C SER A 68 -13.24 -5.47 -17.27
N VAL A 69 -13.73 -4.83 -18.33
CA VAL A 69 -14.86 -3.90 -18.22
C VAL A 69 -16.14 -4.63 -17.80
N ALA A 70 -16.32 -5.86 -18.29
CA ALA A 70 -17.49 -6.67 -17.97
C ALA A 70 -17.55 -7.04 -16.48
N GLU A 71 -16.39 -7.37 -15.88
CA GLU A 71 -16.29 -7.74 -14.47
C GLU A 71 -16.10 -6.50 -13.57
N ASN A 72 -15.88 -5.30 -14.15
CA ASN A 72 -15.46 -4.10 -13.43
C ASN A 72 -14.29 -4.36 -12.46
N LYS A 73 -13.30 -5.11 -12.91
CA LYS A 73 -12.14 -5.55 -12.12
C LYS A 73 -10.85 -5.44 -12.91
N SER A 74 -9.75 -5.45 -12.19
CA SER A 74 -8.40 -5.56 -12.74
C SER A 74 -7.66 -6.74 -12.10
N HIS A 75 -6.60 -7.17 -12.79
CA HIS A 75 -5.71 -8.22 -12.31
C HIS A 75 -4.28 -7.92 -12.72
N SER A 76 -3.38 -7.88 -11.75
CA SER A 76 -1.95 -7.63 -11.96
C SER A 76 -1.16 -8.92 -11.87
N VAL A 77 -0.24 -9.13 -12.80
CA VAL A 77 0.64 -10.30 -12.84
C VAL A 77 2.09 -9.87 -13.04
N LEU A 78 3.02 -10.68 -12.55
CA LEU A 78 4.44 -10.40 -12.61
C LEU A 78 5.11 -11.10 -13.80
N TYR A 79 6.03 -10.37 -14.42
CA TYR A 79 6.85 -10.83 -15.55
C TYR A 79 8.32 -10.62 -15.25
N LEU A 80 9.14 -11.50 -15.81
CA LEU A 80 10.59 -11.36 -15.89
C LEU A 80 10.98 -11.06 -17.33
N LEU A 81 11.78 -10.02 -17.54
CA LEU A 81 12.39 -9.67 -18.81
C LEU A 81 13.89 -10.01 -18.76
N ASP A 82 14.36 -10.82 -19.68
CA ASP A 82 15.79 -10.95 -19.96
C ASP A 82 16.26 -9.75 -20.80
N LEU A 83 17.14 -8.92 -20.25
CA LEU A 83 17.57 -7.67 -20.87
C LEU A 83 18.47 -7.87 -22.11
N LYS A 84 19.12 -9.02 -22.23
CA LYS A 84 19.95 -9.37 -23.38
C LYS A 84 19.11 -9.88 -24.56
N THR A 85 18.26 -10.88 -24.31
CA THR A 85 17.45 -11.54 -25.33
C THR A 85 16.16 -10.79 -25.66
N LYS A 86 15.73 -9.86 -24.79
CA LYS A 86 14.44 -9.14 -24.85
C LYS A 86 13.23 -10.08 -24.74
N GLN A 87 13.42 -11.27 -24.20
CA GLN A 87 12.33 -12.21 -23.96
C GLN A 87 11.70 -11.97 -22.61
N SER A 88 10.36 -11.95 -22.58
CA SER A 88 9.57 -11.82 -21.35
C SER A 88 8.93 -13.16 -21.00
N GLN A 89 9.01 -13.53 -19.73
CA GLN A 89 8.36 -14.70 -19.16
C GLN A 89 7.40 -14.26 -18.07
N ARG A 90 6.19 -14.79 -18.06
CA ARG A 90 5.26 -14.62 -16.96
C ARG A 90 5.72 -15.44 -15.75
N LEU A 91 5.82 -14.81 -14.57
CA LEU A 91 6.26 -15.46 -13.33
C LEU A 91 5.10 -16.01 -12.52
N THR A 92 3.96 -15.32 -12.52
CA THR A 92 2.85 -15.64 -11.61
C THR A 92 1.59 -16.03 -12.37
N THR A 93 0.86 -16.99 -11.84
CA THR A 93 -0.35 -17.58 -12.45
C THR A 93 -1.56 -17.58 -11.51
N SER A 94 -1.43 -16.98 -10.34
CA SER A 94 -2.51 -16.81 -9.36
C SER A 94 -3.69 -16.05 -9.97
N THR A 95 -4.89 -16.27 -9.45
CA THR A 95 -6.08 -15.48 -9.75
C THR A 95 -6.15 -14.19 -8.94
N HIS A 96 -5.27 -14.04 -7.94
CA HIS A 96 -5.12 -12.82 -7.15
C HIS A 96 -4.07 -11.91 -7.79
N SER A 97 -4.26 -10.60 -7.65
CA SER A 97 -3.28 -9.62 -8.14
C SER A 97 -1.99 -9.70 -7.35
N GLU A 98 -0.88 -9.56 -8.07
CA GLU A 98 0.45 -9.41 -7.50
C GLU A 98 1.06 -8.09 -7.94
N SER A 99 1.74 -7.40 -7.03
CA SER A 99 2.27 -6.04 -7.26
C SER A 99 3.55 -5.77 -6.48
N GLY A 100 4.17 -4.61 -6.72
CA GLY A 100 5.29 -4.12 -5.92
C GLY A 100 6.55 -5.00 -6.02
N ALA A 101 6.75 -5.74 -7.11
CA ALA A 101 7.87 -6.68 -7.23
C ALA A 101 9.23 -5.99 -7.19
N VAL A 102 10.10 -6.43 -6.28
CA VAL A 102 11.46 -5.92 -6.09
C VAL A 102 12.46 -7.06 -5.92
N TRP A 103 13.71 -6.81 -6.33
CA TRP A 103 14.80 -7.73 -6.07
C TRP A 103 15.32 -7.55 -4.65
N ILE A 104 15.49 -8.66 -3.95
CA ILE A 104 16.10 -8.72 -2.62
C ILE A 104 17.21 -9.76 -2.60
N LYS A 105 18.13 -9.64 -1.64
CA LYS A 105 19.20 -10.61 -1.43
C LYS A 105 18.90 -11.46 -0.21
N VAL A 106 18.76 -12.76 -0.38
CA VAL A 106 18.57 -13.72 0.70
C VAL A 106 19.79 -14.65 0.75
N GLY A 107 20.67 -14.44 1.71
CA GLY A 107 21.97 -15.09 1.72
C GLY A 107 22.80 -14.68 0.52
N ASN A 108 23.13 -15.64 -0.36
CA ASN A 108 23.88 -15.41 -1.58
C ASN A 108 22.99 -15.41 -2.85
N GLU A 109 21.67 -15.60 -2.71
CA GLU A 109 20.73 -15.68 -3.82
C GLU A 109 19.92 -14.37 -3.95
N GLU A 110 19.69 -13.94 -5.19
CA GLU A 110 18.69 -12.93 -5.49
C GLU A 110 17.31 -13.60 -5.57
N GLN A 111 16.33 -13.02 -4.89
CA GLN A 111 14.93 -13.42 -4.92
C GLN A 111 14.06 -12.21 -5.26
N ILE A 112 12.82 -12.46 -5.63
CA ILE A 112 11.83 -11.42 -5.91
C ILE A 112 10.85 -11.38 -4.75
N ALA A 113 10.76 -10.24 -4.06
CA ALA A 113 9.72 -9.95 -3.08
C ALA A 113 8.57 -9.21 -3.75
N TYR A 114 7.33 -9.48 -3.36
CA TYR A 114 6.12 -8.90 -3.96
C TYR A 114 4.92 -9.01 -3.02
N LEU A 115 3.88 -8.24 -3.28
CA LEU A 115 2.61 -8.33 -2.59
C LEU A 115 1.64 -9.25 -3.31
N SER A 116 0.90 -10.07 -2.56
CA SER A 116 -0.17 -10.93 -3.07
C SER A 116 -1.25 -11.15 -2.00
N ALA A 117 -2.51 -11.15 -2.45
CA ALA A 117 -3.66 -11.49 -1.61
C ALA A 117 -4.03 -12.99 -1.67
N GLU A 118 -3.14 -13.86 -2.16
CA GLU A 118 -3.39 -15.31 -2.33
C GLU A 118 -3.76 -16.02 -1.02
N SER A 119 -3.30 -15.51 0.13
CA SER A 119 -3.61 -16.04 1.46
C SER A 119 -4.90 -15.49 2.09
N GLY A 120 -5.66 -14.65 1.38
CA GLY A 120 -6.90 -14.04 1.86
C GLY A 120 -6.79 -12.57 2.22
N SER A 121 -5.60 -12.08 2.55
CA SER A 121 -5.24 -10.66 2.71
C SER A 121 -3.95 -10.36 1.95
N ASN A 122 -3.71 -9.07 1.67
CA ASN A 122 -2.52 -8.65 0.94
C ASN A 122 -1.30 -8.77 1.85
N GLN A 123 -0.38 -9.69 1.52
CA GLN A 123 0.79 -10.03 2.32
C GLN A 123 2.06 -9.97 1.48
N LEU A 124 3.21 -9.92 2.15
CA LEU A 124 4.51 -9.96 1.49
C LEU A 124 4.92 -11.42 1.22
N TRP A 125 5.29 -11.66 -0.01
CA TRP A 125 5.72 -12.95 -0.54
C TRP A 125 7.09 -12.85 -1.17
N VAL A 126 7.77 -13.98 -1.31
CA VAL A 126 9.01 -14.09 -2.07
C VAL A 126 8.98 -15.30 -2.98
N MET A 127 9.75 -15.23 -4.07
CA MET A 127 9.97 -16.33 -5.02
C MET A 127 11.39 -16.26 -5.60
N LYS A 128 11.84 -17.35 -6.20
CA LYS A 128 13.06 -17.33 -7.03
C LYS A 128 12.80 -16.57 -8.33
N SER A 129 13.89 -16.16 -9.01
CA SER A 129 13.81 -15.42 -10.28
C SER A 129 13.09 -16.16 -11.41
N ASP A 130 13.01 -17.49 -11.34
CA ASP A 130 12.27 -18.33 -12.28
C ASP A 130 10.78 -18.49 -11.94
N GLY A 131 10.29 -17.83 -10.87
CA GLY A 131 8.92 -17.93 -10.37
C GLY A 131 8.67 -19.14 -9.46
N SER A 132 9.67 -19.97 -9.20
CA SER A 132 9.55 -21.13 -8.30
C SER A 132 9.71 -20.75 -6.81
N HIS A 133 9.44 -21.69 -5.92
CA HIS A 133 9.62 -21.55 -4.47
C HIS A 133 8.89 -20.33 -3.87
N ARG A 134 7.68 -20.10 -4.39
CA ARG A 134 6.79 -19.04 -3.85
C ARG A 134 6.43 -19.35 -2.40
N ARG A 135 6.59 -18.36 -1.54
CA ARG A 135 6.20 -18.46 -0.13
C ARG A 135 5.83 -17.11 0.44
N GLN A 136 4.86 -17.11 1.31
CA GLN A 136 4.50 -15.96 2.13
C GLN A 136 5.55 -15.76 3.22
N ILE A 137 5.92 -14.50 3.48
CA ILE A 137 6.91 -14.13 4.50
C ILE A 137 6.37 -13.16 5.55
N SER A 138 5.26 -12.46 5.31
CA SER A 138 4.52 -11.72 6.33
C SER A 138 3.23 -12.41 6.70
N HIS A 139 2.78 -12.25 7.96
CA HIS A 139 1.54 -12.84 8.48
C HIS A 139 0.83 -11.80 9.34
N GLU A 140 0.60 -10.63 8.75
CA GLU A 140 -0.08 -9.53 9.42
C GLU A 140 -1.59 -9.79 9.48
N ALA A 141 -2.24 -9.25 10.53
CA ALA A 141 -3.69 -9.39 10.70
C ALA A 141 -4.48 -8.68 9.59
N ASP A 142 -3.92 -7.55 9.11
CA ASP A 142 -4.50 -6.71 8.09
C ASP A 142 -3.63 -6.71 6.82
N ASP A 143 -4.12 -6.05 5.77
CA ASP A 143 -3.39 -5.91 4.52
C ASP A 143 -2.07 -5.14 4.68
N VAL A 144 -1.01 -5.64 4.05
CA VAL A 144 0.19 -4.86 3.79
C VAL A 144 -0.05 -4.03 2.53
N GLN A 145 -0.06 -2.72 2.66
CA GLN A 145 -0.35 -1.78 1.57
C GLN A 145 0.85 -1.61 0.63
N ASP A 146 2.04 -1.49 1.22
CA ASP A 146 3.31 -1.31 0.52
C ASP A 146 4.48 -1.80 1.38
N PHE A 147 5.67 -1.92 0.80
CA PHE A 147 6.87 -2.32 1.52
C PHE A 147 8.15 -1.77 0.89
N LEU A 148 9.19 -1.62 1.72
CA LEU A 148 10.51 -1.17 1.27
C LEU A 148 11.62 -1.89 2.04
N PHE A 149 12.36 -2.79 1.36
CA PHE A 149 13.49 -3.48 1.97
C PHE A 149 14.68 -2.56 2.21
N SER A 150 15.40 -2.80 3.31
CA SER A 150 16.69 -2.18 3.55
C SER A 150 17.72 -2.61 2.49
N PRO A 151 18.76 -1.79 2.20
CA PRO A 151 19.81 -2.14 1.25
C PRO A 151 20.51 -3.48 1.54
N ASP A 152 20.63 -3.87 2.81
CA ASP A 152 21.21 -5.15 3.22
C ASP A 152 20.21 -6.31 3.23
N SER A 153 18.95 -6.04 2.88
CA SER A 153 17.82 -7.00 2.87
C SER A 153 17.56 -7.72 4.20
N LYS A 154 18.00 -7.16 5.33
CA LYS A 154 17.77 -7.74 6.67
C LYS A 154 16.56 -7.16 7.37
N ARG A 155 16.05 -6.04 6.87
CA ARG A 155 14.87 -5.36 7.39
C ARG A 155 13.97 -4.92 6.26
N VAL A 156 12.74 -4.65 6.61
CA VAL A 156 11.73 -4.13 5.67
C VAL A 156 10.85 -3.13 6.41
N ILE A 157 10.48 -2.06 5.74
CA ILE A 157 9.37 -1.21 6.16
C ILE A 157 8.12 -1.81 5.55
N LEU A 158 7.10 -2.08 6.35
CA LEU A 158 5.75 -2.41 5.89
C LEU A 158 4.86 -1.20 6.10
N VAL A 159 4.08 -0.82 5.10
CA VAL A 159 3.03 0.19 5.25
C VAL A 159 1.72 -0.53 5.52
N LYS A 160 1.07 -0.21 6.65
CA LYS A 160 -0.20 -0.80 7.07
C LYS A 160 -1.14 0.27 7.59
N GLU A 161 -2.44 0.02 7.47
CA GLU A 161 -3.47 0.88 8.02
C GLU A 161 -3.58 0.71 9.54
N VAL A 162 -3.63 1.83 10.26
CA VAL A 162 -3.87 1.87 11.71
C VAL A 162 -5.17 2.61 11.98
N ALA A 163 -6.01 2.05 12.84
CA ALA A 163 -7.23 2.71 13.26
C ALA A 163 -6.91 4.04 13.93
N GLN A 164 -7.57 5.10 13.50
CA GLN A 164 -7.37 6.44 14.01
C GLN A 164 -8.55 6.88 14.86
N HIS A 165 -8.28 7.71 15.88
CA HIS A 165 -9.29 8.55 16.50
C HIS A 165 -9.65 9.66 15.51
N THR A 166 -10.64 9.39 14.69
CA THR A 166 -10.95 10.23 13.54
C THR A 166 -11.88 11.38 13.89
N ALA A 167 -11.98 12.33 12.96
CA ALA A 167 -13.01 13.36 12.97
C ALA A 167 -14.44 12.79 12.95
N ILE A 168 -14.62 11.50 12.74
CA ILE A 168 -15.92 10.82 12.69
C ILE A 168 -16.17 10.12 14.01
N ALA A 169 -17.26 10.51 14.69
CA ALA A 169 -17.66 9.84 15.91
C ALA A 169 -18.09 8.38 15.66
N PRO A 170 -17.86 7.48 16.62
CA PRO A 170 -18.42 6.12 16.57
C PRO A 170 -19.93 6.15 16.37
N LYS A 171 -20.47 5.13 15.71
CA LYS A 171 -21.93 4.98 15.61
C LYS A 171 -22.53 4.70 16.98
N GLU A 172 -23.71 5.26 17.24
CA GLU A 172 -24.48 4.93 18.45
C GLU A 172 -24.86 3.47 18.42
N GLU A 173 -24.62 2.76 19.53
CA GLU A 173 -24.87 1.31 19.65
C GLU A 173 -26.34 0.94 19.52
N ASP A 174 -27.25 1.81 19.96
CA ASP A 174 -28.70 1.64 19.88
C ASP A 174 -29.29 1.97 18.50
N LEU A 175 -28.50 2.53 17.60
CA LEU A 175 -28.90 2.90 16.23
C LEU A 175 -28.06 2.20 15.13
N PRO A 176 -27.94 0.87 15.16
CA PRO A 176 -27.01 0.15 14.27
C PRO A 176 -27.34 0.26 12.77
N LYS A 177 -28.59 0.62 12.43
CA LYS A 177 -29.03 0.83 11.05
C LYS A 177 -28.97 2.29 10.60
N ALA A 178 -28.58 3.21 11.48
CA ALA A 178 -28.43 4.61 11.11
C ALA A 178 -27.29 4.77 10.07
N THR A 179 -27.54 5.56 9.05
CA THR A 179 -26.56 5.92 8.01
C THR A 179 -25.96 7.31 8.22
N GLY A 180 -26.53 8.09 9.14
CA GLY A 180 -26.00 9.38 9.54
C GLY A 180 -24.63 9.24 10.21
N MET A 181 -23.78 10.24 10.04
CA MET A 181 -22.47 10.35 10.67
C MET A 181 -22.36 11.65 11.43
N VAL A 182 -21.76 11.62 12.60
CA VAL A 182 -21.41 12.82 13.37
C VAL A 182 -19.95 13.16 13.08
N ILE A 183 -19.73 14.34 12.53
CA ILE A 183 -18.40 14.83 12.16
C ILE A 183 -17.99 15.86 13.21
N ASN A 184 -16.88 15.61 13.90
CA ASN A 184 -16.38 16.42 15.00
C ASN A 184 -15.21 17.32 14.58
N ASP A 185 -14.55 17.04 13.46
CA ASP A 185 -13.38 17.78 12.99
C ASP A 185 -13.27 17.77 11.46
N LEU A 186 -12.33 18.56 10.93
CA LEU A 186 -12.00 18.59 9.51
C LEU A 186 -11.18 17.37 9.12
N MET A 187 -11.01 17.19 7.78
CA MET A 187 -10.27 16.05 7.18
C MET A 187 -10.85 14.68 7.52
N TYR A 188 -12.16 14.62 7.71
CA TYR A 188 -12.92 13.39 7.85
C TYR A 188 -13.05 12.59 6.52
N LYS A 189 -12.61 13.20 5.43
CA LYS A 189 -12.75 12.64 4.08
C LYS A 189 -11.55 13.01 3.21
N HIS A 190 -11.05 12.02 2.45
CA HIS A 190 -10.17 12.24 1.30
C HIS A 190 -10.99 11.93 0.04
N TRP A 191 -11.34 12.97 -0.73
CA TRP A 191 -12.27 12.88 -1.88
C TRP A 191 -13.60 12.19 -1.51
N ASP A 192 -13.81 10.96 -1.99
CA ASP A 192 -15.03 10.17 -1.76
C ASP A 192 -14.91 9.18 -0.59
N GLN A 193 -13.71 9.01 -0.02
CA GLN A 193 -13.45 8.06 1.07
C GLN A 193 -13.41 8.74 2.43
N TYR A 194 -14.10 8.14 3.40
CA TYR A 194 -14.01 8.57 4.80
C TYR A 194 -12.69 8.10 5.41
N VAL A 195 -12.05 8.99 6.18
CA VAL A 195 -10.79 8.71 6.88
C VAL A 195 -11.11 8.04 8.22
N THR A 196 -10.94 6.74 8.28
CA THR A 196 -11.13 5.93 9.49
C THR A 196 -9.83 5.25 9.94
N THR A 197 -8.85 5.22 9.06
CA THR A 197 -7.51 4.68 9.28
C THR A 197 -6.48 5.63 8.70
N ALA A 198 -5.23 5.45 9.08
CA ALA A 198 -4.08 6.14 8.50
C ALA A 198 -2.96 5.14 8.22
N PRO A 199 -2.25 5.26 7.09
CA PRO A 199 -1.10 4.43 6.82
C PRO A 199 0.06 4.80 7.74
N HIS A 200 0.64 3.80 8.40
CA HIS A 200 1.84 3.92 9.21
C HIS A 200 2.96 3.06 8.63
N PRO A 201 4.23 3.52 8.66
CA PRO A 201 5.39 2.71 8.34
C PRO A 201 5.83 1.90 9.56
N PHE A 202 5.84 0.58 9.42
CA PHE A 202 6.28 -0.36 10.44
C PHE A 202 7.66 -0.90 10.09
N LEU A 203 8.62 -0.75 10.99
CA LEU A 203 9.90 -1.42 10.87
C LEU A 203 9.74 -2.89 11.25
N ALA A 204 10.27 -3.78 10.41
CA ALA A 204 10.25 -5.21 10.63
C ALA A 204 11.61 -5.83 10.33
N ASP A 205 12.00 -6.85 11.08
CA ASP A 205 13.16 -7.69 10.81
C ASP A 205 12.81 -8.77 9.79
N PHE A 206 13.75 -9.10 8.91
CA PHE A 206 13.65 -10.20 7.96
C PHE A 206 14.84 -11.15 8.14
N ASP A 207 14.56 -12.39 8.55
CA ASP A 207 15.57 -13.42 8.82
C ASP A 207 15.92 -14.30 7.59
N GLY A 208 15.40 -13.93 6.40
CA GLY A 208 15.51 -14.71 5.17
C GLY A 208 14.35 -15.68 4.95
N THR A 209 13.51 -15.92 5.98
CA THR A 209 12.37 -16.83 5.89
C THR A 209 11.05 -16.16 6.21
N LYS A 210 11.02 -15.28 7.21
CA LYS A 210 9.84 -14.56 7.67
C LYS A 210 10.15 -13.13 8.03
N VAL A 211 9.12 -12.30 8.00
CA VAL A 211 9.11 -10.94 8.51
C VAL A 211 8.51 -10.93 9.91
N THR A 212 9.10 -10.16 10.80
CA THR A 212 8.60 -9.95 12.16
C THR A 212 8.59 -8.46 12.46
N VAL A 213 7.41 -7.86 12.65
CA VAL A 213 7.26 -6.43 12.98
C VAL A 213 7.88 -6.15 14.34
N ASP A 214 8.72 -5.09 14.43
CA ASP A 214 9.36 -4.60 15.66
C ASP A 214 8.72 -3.29 16.14
N VAL A 215 8.59 -2.29 15.27
CA VAL A 215 8.20 -0.92 15.66
C VAL A 215 7.24 -0.30 14.65
N ASP A 216 6.18 0.34 15.14
CA ASP A 216 5.43 1.36 14.42
C ASP A 216 6.15 2.70 14.55
N LEU A 217 6.62 3.30 13.45
CA LEU A 217 7.37 4.56 13.47
C LEU A 217 6.52 5.78 13.86
N LEU A 218 5.19 5.63 13.86
CA LEU A 218 4.22 6.63 14.26
C LEU A 218 3.35 6.16 15.44
N GLU A 219 3.85 5.21 16.24
CA GLU A 219 3.10 4.64 17.37
C GLU A 219 2.49 5.73 18.27
N GLY A 220 1.17 5.69 18.46
CA GLY A 220 0.43 6.64 19.27
C GLY A 220 0.22 8.02 18.63
N GLU A 221 0.68 8.25 17.42
CA GLU A 221 0.48 9.49 16.69
C GLU A 221 -0.70 9.39 15.71
N PRO A 222 -1.56 10.41 15.59
CA PRO A 222 -2.70 10.42 14.67
C PRO A 222 -2.32 10.88 13.25
N PHE A 223 -1.10 10.65 12.82
CA PHE A 223 -0.57 11.13 11.55
C PHE A 223 -0.42 9.99 10.55
N GLU A 224 -0.18 10.34 9.30
CA GLU A 224 -0.04 9.40 8.20
C GLU A 224 1.34 9.51 7.53
N SER A 225 1.91 8.38 7.18
CA SER A 225 3.06 8.28 6.28
C SER A 225 3.02 6.90 5.60
N PRO A 226 2.95 6.83 4.27
CA PRO A 226 2.87 7.93 3.28
C PRO A 226 1.63 8.81 3.43
N MET A 227 1.73 10.07 2.97
CA MET A 227 0.64 11.04 3.08
C MET A 227 -0.42 10.82 2.01
N MET A 228 -1.64 10.59 2.44
CA MET A 228 -2.76 10.41 1.52
C MET A 228 -3.25 11.75 0.92
N PRO A 229 -3.92 11.74 -0.27
CA PRO A 229 -4.32 10.57 -1.05
C PRO A 229 -3.31 10.11 -2.11
N PHE A 230 -2.17 10.76 -2.28
CA PHE A 230 -1.26 10.53 -3.41
C PHE A 230 0.11 9.97 -3.00
N GLY A 231 0.43 9.95 -1.71
CA GLY A 231 1.71 9.44 -1.23
C GLY A 231 1.82 7.92 -1.33
N GLY A 232 3.02 7.44 -1.61
CA GLY A 232 3.40 6.04 -1.66
C GLY A 232 4.81 5.85 -1.08
N ASN A 233 5.45 4.72 -1.39
CA ASN A 233 6.76 4.39 -0.84
C ASN A 233 7.89 5.32 -1.30
N GLU A 234 7.68 6.21 -2.29
CA GLU A 234 8.59 7.30 -2.63
C GLU A 234 8.78 8.31 -1.49
N GLN A 235 7.89 8.32 -0.50
CA GLN A 235 7.99 9.15 0.70
C GLN A 235 8.76 8.48 1.83
N LEU A 236 9.30 7.27 1.60
CA LEU A 236 10.08 6.47 2.53
C LEU A 236 11.46 6.22 1.94
N ALA A 237 12.51 6.30 2.73
CA ALA A 237 13.86 6.02 2.27
C ALA A 237 14.72 5.39 3.37
N TRP A 238 15.51 4.40 2.99
CA TRP A 238 16.57 3.86 3.82
C TRP A 238 17.87 4.64 3.66
N SER A 239 18.63 4.79 4.73
CA SER A 239 20.04 5.16 4.60
C SER A 239 20.83 4.04 3.90
N PRO A 240 21.88 4.35 3.13
CA PRO A 240 22.68 3.34 2.42
C PRO A 240 23.29 2.26 3.31
N ASP A 241 23.52 2.56 4.59
CA ASP A 241 24.06 1.65 5.59
C ASP A 241 22.98 0.85 6.36
N SER A 242 21.70 0.99 5.97
CA SER A 242 20.54 0.32 6.57
C SER A 242 20.31 0.63 8.07
N ARG A 243 20.79 1.80 8.55
CA ARG A 243 20.70 2.17 9.97
C ARG A 243 19.62 3.20 10.28
N GLN A 244 19.18 3.93 9.29
CA GLN A 244 18.22 5.02 9.45
C GLN A 244 17.12 4.94 8.40
N ILE A 245 15.95 5.46 8.75
CA ILE A 245 14.78 5.55 7.89
C ILE A 245 14.34 7.01 7.85
N ALA A 246 14.29 7.59 6.65
CA ALA A 246 13.66 8.88 6.42
C ALA A 246 12.22 8.66 5.94
N TYR A 247 11.29 9.45 6.46
CA TYR A 247 9.91 9.45 6.02
C TYR A 247 9.31 10.84 6.02
N THR A 248 8.40 11.09 5.09
CA THR A 248 7.68 12.37 4.99
C THR A 248 6.37 12.27 5.76
N CYS A 249 6.09 13.27 6.60
CA CYS A 249 4.86 13.32 7.37
C CYS A 249 4.41 14.76 7.58
N ARG A 250 3.09 14.99 7.59
CA ARG A 250 2.48 16.26 7.95
C ARG A 250 1.88 16.16 9.34
N LYS A 251 2.67 16.47 10.37
CA LYS A 251 2.24 16.41 11.79
C LYS A 251 1.41 17.63 12.17
N LYS A 252 0.18 17.69 11.66
CA LYS A 252 -0.81 18.74 11.92
C LYS A 252 -2.17 18.08 12.18
N VAL A 253 -3.02 18.75 12.95
CA VAL A 253 -4.36 18.27 13.32
C VAL A 253 -5.42 19.32 13.03
N GLY A 254 -6.67 18.90 12.91
CA GLY A 254 -7.83 19.77 12.80
C GLY A 254 -7.74 20.74 11.62
N ARG A 255 -7.99 22.02 11.89
CA ARG A 255 -7.97 23.05 10.86
C ARG A 255 -6.60 23.22 10.18
N ASP A 256 -5.52 23.10 10.94
CA ASP A 256 -4.16 23.28 10.40
C ASP A 256 -3.83 22.18 9.39
N TYR A 257 -4.29 20.95 9.60
CA TYR A 257 -4.16 19.88 8.64
C TYR A 257 -4.91 20.18 7.33
N ALA A 258 -6.11 20.75 7.44
CA ALA A 258 -6.96 21.06 6.29
C ALA A 258 -6.45 22.24 5.45
N THR A 259 -5.75 23.20 6.06
CA THR A 259 -5.36 24.47 5.42
C THR A 259 -3.89 24.55 5.04
N SER A 260 -3.05 23.66 5.58
CA SER A 260 -1.61 23.68 5.34
C SER A 260 -1.16 22.50 4.50
N THR A 261 -0.30 22.74 3.53
CA THR A 261 0.42 21.71 2.76
C THR A 261 1.83 21.45 3.30
N ASP A 262 2.20 22.12 4.41
CA ASP A 262 3.51 22.02 5.03
C ASP A 262 3.73 20.62 5.63
N SER A 263 4.68 19.87 5.09
CA SER A 263 5.13 18.58 5.56
C SER A 263 6.63 18.61 5.81
N ASP A 264 7.08 17.78 6.75
CA ASP A 264 8.48 17.69 7.12
C ASP A 264 9.04 16.31 6.80
N ILE A 265 10.38 16.21 6.73
CA ILE A 265 11.09 14.94 6.65
C ILE A 265 11.58 14.58 8.06
N PHE A 266 11.20 13.41 8.51
CA PHE A 266 11.61 12.82 9.78
C PHE A 266 12.64 11.73 9.54
N LEU A 267 13.64 11.65 10.42
CA LEU A 267 14.67 10.62 10.39
C LEU A 267 14.61 9.79 11.66
N TYR A 268 14.29 8.51 11.51
CA TYR A 268 14.31 7.52 12.57
C TYR A 268 15.66 6.81 12.60
N ASP A 269 16.32 6.78 13.75
CA ASP A 269 17.55 6.02 13.98
C ASP A 269 17.21 4.71 14.70
N ILE A 270 17.58 3.59 14.09
CA ILE A 270 17.20 2.25 14.53
C ILE A 270 17.88 1.88 15.85
N ALA A 271 19.13 2.30 16.04
CA ALA A 271 19.89 1.91 17.23
C ALA A 271 19.42 2.64 18.48
N SER A 272 19.14 3.94 18.37
CA SER A 272 18.65 4.75 19.49
C SER A 272 17.15 4.71 19.64
N LYS A 273 16.40 4.21 18.63
CA LYS A 273 14.93 4.23 18.56
C LYS A 273 14.37 5.66 18.71
N THR A 274 15.03 6.64 18.12
CA THR A 274 14.64 8.06 18.21
C THR A 274 14.35 8.65 16.83
N THR A 275 13.35 9.52 16.78
CA THR A 275 13.00 10.29 15.58
C THR A 275 13.39 11.74 15.76
N ARG A 276 13.95 12.37 14.72
CA ARG A 276 14.20 13.80 14.66
C ARG A 276 13.65 14.41 13.38
N ASN A 277 13.21 15.65 13.46
CA ASN A 277 12.78 16.42 12.30
C ASN A 277 14.00 17.03 11.59
N LEU A 278 14.17 16.75 10.28
CA LEU A 278 15.28 17.29 9.50
C LEU A 278 15.02 18.70 8.97
N CYS A 279 13.77 19.08 8.78
CA CYS A 279 13.37 20.38 8.27
C CYS A 279 13.37 21.47 9.35
N LYS A 280 13.24 21.05 10.62
CA LYS A 280 13.17 21.94 11.79
C LYS A 280 14.22 21.54 12.83
N PRO A 281 15.49 21.90 12.62
CA PRO A 281 16.56 21.59 13.56
C PRO A 281 16.28 22.24 14.92
N GLU A 282 16.96 21.78 15.96
CA GLU A 282 16.84 22.31 17.29
C GLU A 282 17.04 23.83 17.31
N GLY A 283 16.12 24.57 17.96
CA GLY A 283 16.13 26.03 17.97
C GLY A 283 15.49 26.71 16.76
N TRP A 284 14.97 25.94 15.80
CA TRP A 284 14.23 26.54 14.69
C TRP A 284 12.89 27.11 15.17
N THR A 285 12.61 28.36 14.76
CA THR A 285 11.32 29.01 14.97
C THR A 285 10.67 29.28 13.63
N ALA A 286 9.37 29.04 13.52
CA ALA A 286 8.64 29.37 12.30
C ALA A 286 8.79 30.85 11.98
N PRO A 287 9.06 31.22 10.71
CA PRO A 287 9.02 32.61 10.28
C PRO A 287 7.67 33.24 10.65
N SER A 288 7.70 34.48 11.13
CA SER A 288 6.46 35.21 11.41
C SER A 288 5.74 35.57 10.11
N GLU A 289 4.44 35.82 10.18
CA GLU A 289 3.64 36.26 9.02
C GLU A 289 4.24 37.52 8.37
N SER A 290 4.85 38.40 9.18
CA SER A 290 5.59 39.60 8.71
C SER A 290 6.85 39.24 7.89
N ASP A 291 7.52 38.13 8.16
CA ASP A 291 8.70 37.69 7.42
C ASP A 291 8.32 37.19 6.03
N TYR A 292 7.21 36.48 5.91
CA TYR A 292 6.66 36.08 4.60
C TYR A 292 6.24 37.29 3.77
N THR A 293 5.54 38.25 4.37
CA THR A 293 5.12 39.47 3.67
C THR A 293 6.31 40.27 3.16
N ARG A 294 7.38 40.37 3.96
CA ARG A 294 8.61 41.07 3.57
C ARG A 294 9.35 40.36 2.44
N SER A 295 9.37 39.03 2.43
CA SER A 295 10.00 38.26 1.34
C SER A 295 9.30 38.44 0.00
N LEU A 296 7.96 38.51 -0.01
CA LEU A 296 7.17 38.77 -1.21
C LEU A 296 7.35 40.19 -1.78
N GLN A 297 7.51 41.18 -0.90
CA GLN A 297 7.72 42.57 -1.31
C GLN A 297 9.13 42.82 -1.92
N ASN A 298 10.11 41.99 -1.61
CA ASN A 298 11.47 42.09 -2.10
C ASN A 298 11.77 41.22 -3.33
N GLN A 299 10.77 40.58 -3.93
CA GLN A 299 10.97 39.88 -5.20
C GLN A 299 11.03 40.89 -6.34
N PRO A 300 12.08 40.87 -7.20
CA PRO A 300 12.12 41.74 -8.38
C PRO A 300 10.93 41.40 -9.28
N VAL A 301 10.15 42.40 -9.61
CA VAL A 301 9.10 42.28 -10.63
C VAL A 301 9.81 42.16 -11.97
N ASN A 302 9.84 40.95 -12.54
CA ASN A 302 10.30 40.70 -13.91
C ASN A 302 9.18 40.94 -14.90
#